data_094daee96c807bdf5ce0cdd766971434
#
_entry.id   094daee96c807bdf5ce0cdd766971434
#
_cell.length_a   1.000
_cell.length_b   1.000
_cell.length_c   1.000
_cell.angle_alpha   90.00
_cell.angle_beta   90.00
_cell.angle_gamma   90.00
#
_symmetry.space_group_name_H-M   'P 1'
#
loop_
_entity.id
_entity.type
_entity.pdbx_description
1 polymer ?
#
loop_
_entity_poly.entity_id
_entity_poly.type
_entity_poly.pdbx_seq_one_letter_code
_entity_poly.pdbx_strand_id
1 'polypeptide(L)'
;AGTGGVASTAAAATGDPLDVPGLYEVTGRDPGVVHLTFDDGPDQMFTPLLLDLLDGYGAKASFFPLGRNLEPRWGGDEVQDLLSRGHTVGNHSLDHRRMTDMHPWAVAADLDTASALIQSLAGFRPACFRAPYGDHDDLVDLVASSLGMVHVGWTADPQEWRDPWVPVVLAYLTGERHDGSVILLHDRKWLTLHIVTEVLEAFSAAGWRFEAVAACRSDGQRRDRMATRGPGDVPVGLVERVWSSDGAVHLSGWAFDADLAVGGLEILVATAAGPTVLGATSGDHDFRVIVGDAGPGGPVCLWARNAGRERHDTSLGCHLPELVAVEQR
;
A
#
# COMPACT_ATOMS: atom_id res chain seq x y z
N ALA A 1 41.61 -27.34 41.14
CA ALA A 1 41.50 -27.67 39.74
C ALA A 1 40.05 -28.01 39.44
N GLY A 2 39.31 -27.03 38.94
CA GLY A 2 37.92 -27.18 38.57
C GLY A 2 37.78 -26.55 37.18
N THR A 3 37.61 -27.39 36.17
CA THR A 3 37.36 -27.00 34.79
C THR A 3 35.87 -26.78 34.62
N GLY A 4 35.47 -25.53 34.55
CA GLY A 4 34.12 -25.12 34.18
C GLY A 4 33.96 -25.19 32.64
N GLY A 5 33.22 -26.19 32.18
CA GLY A 5 32.78 -26.26 30.80
C GLY A 5 31.66 -25.22 30.55
N VAL A 6 31.91 -24.30 29.64
CA VAL A 6 30.88 -23.38 29.11
C VAL A 6 30.11 -24.14 28.04
N ALA A 7 28.90 -24.55 28.38
CA ALA A 7 27.97 -25.07 27.37
C ALA A 7 27.45 -23.90 26.54
N SER A 8 27.93 -23.81 25.29
CA SER A 8 27.34 -22.93 24.29
C SER A 8 26.01 -23.53 23.85
N THR A 9 24.92 -22.99 24.33
CA THR A 9 23.61 -23.24 23.74
C THR A 9 23.49 -22.41 22.47
N ALA A 10 23.71 -23.05 21.32
CA ALA A 10 23.29 -22.50 20.05
C ALA A 10 21.75 -22.39 20.09
N ALA A 11 21.25 -21.19 20.21
CA ALA A 11 19.84 -20.89 19.94
C ALA A 11 19.61 -21.21 18.45
N ALA A 12 18.84 -22.24 18.17
CA ALA A 12 18.31 -22.48 16.86
C ALA A 12 17.41 -21.28 16.52
N ALA A 13 17.76 -20.57 15.46
CA ALA A 13 16.88 -19.57 14.87
C ALA A 13 15.68 -20.34 14.27
N THR A 14 14.61 -20.47 15.05
CA THR A 14 13.29 -20.85 14.53
C THR A 14 12.64 -19.59 13.97
N GLY A 15 13.15 -19.10 12.84
CA GLY A 15 12.40 -18.14 12.04
C GLY A 15 11.20 -18.87 11.46
N ASP A 16 10.00 -18.45 11.84
CA ASP A 16 8.77 -18.93 11.20
C ASP A 16 8.84 -18.52 9.72
N PRO A 17 8.69 -19.45 8.75
CA PRO A 17 8.68 -19.11 7.33
C PRO A 17 7.50 -18.21 6.91
N LEU A 18 6.62 -17.84 7.85
CA LEU A 18 5.50 -16.93 7.67
C LEU A 18 5.76 -15.50 8.18
N ASP A 19 6.94 -15.26 8.77
CA ASP A 19 7.32 -13.91 9.21
C ASP A 19 7.69 -13.05 7.99
N VAL A 20 6.70 -12.40 7.43
CA VAL A 20 6.88 -11.37 6.39
C VAL A 20 7.11 -10.06 7.11
N PRO A 21 8.30 -9.47 7.06
CA PRO A 21 8.54 -8.18 7.67
C PRO A 21 7.66 -7.14 6.99
N GLY A 22 6.58 -6.74 7.65
CA GLY A 22 5.79 -5.60 7.20
C GLY A 22 6.63 -4.33 7.33
N LEU A 23 6.60 -3.45 6.34
CA LEU A 23 7.26 -2.14 6.39
C LEU A 23 6.67 -1.22 7.46
N TYR A 24 5.52 -1.60 8.00
CA TYR A 24 4.86 -0.89 9.08
C TYR A 24 5.06 -1.63 10.40
N GLU A 25 6.04 -1.17 11.18
CA GLU A 25 6.12 -1.51 12.59
C GLU A 25 5.04 -0.75 13.36
N VAL A 26 4.12 -1.49 13.96
CA VAL A 26 3.15 -0.90 14.89
C VAL A 26 3.91 -0.50 16.16
N THR A 27 4.40 0.73 16.20
CA THR A 27 5.12 1.29 17.35
C THR A 27 4.17 1.80 18.44
N GLY A 28 3.05 1.14 18.65
CA GLY A 28 2.16 1.39 19.78
C GLY A 28 2.85 0.99 21.08
N ARG A 29 3.08 1.94 21.96
CA ARG A 29 3.73 1.70 23.28
C ARG A 29 2.74 1.31 24.38
N ASP A 30 1.45 1.17 24.05
CA ASP A 30 0.45 0.78 25.04
C ASP A 30 0.40 -0.74 25.13
N PRO A 31 0.83 -1.33 26.23
CA PRO A 31 0.79 -2.77 26.43
C PRO A 31 -0.64 -3.28 26.26
N GLY A 32 -0.80 -4.36 25.48
CA GLY A 32 -2.06 -5.03 25.26
C GLY A 32 -2.95 -4.47 24.13
N VAL A 33 -2.38 -3.86 23.09
CA VAL A 33 -3.10 -3.52 21.86
C VAL A 33 -2.82 -4.55 20.78
N VAL A 34 -3.86 -5.01 20.09
CA VAL A 34 -3.79 -5.80 18.85
C VAL A 34 -4.66 -5.17 17.78
N HIS A 35 -4.28 -5.36 16.52
CA HIS A 35 -4.97 -4.83 15.37
C HIS A 35 -5.56 -5.98 14.55
N LEU A 36 -6.89 -6.11 14.58
CA LEU A 36 -7.59 -7.02 13.66
C LEU A 36 -7.70 -6.34 12.30
N THR A 37 -7.32 -7.05 11.25
CA THR A 37 -7.38 -6.55 9.87
C THR A 37 -8.05 -7.56 8.96
N PHE A 38 -8.89 -7.07 8.02
CA PHE A 38 -9.72 -7.90 7.18
C PHE A 38 -9.53 -7.53 5.71
N ASP A 39 -9.06 -8.50 4.91
CA ASP A 39 -8.80 -8.35 3.50
C ASP A 39 -9.93 -8.93 2.64
N ASP A 40 -9.95 -8.60 1.35
CA ASP A 40 -10.82 -9.14 0.30
C ASP A 40 -12.30 -8.73 0.35
N GLY A 41 -12.73 -8.07 1.40
CA GLY A 41 -14.12 -7.63 1.54
C GLY A 41 -14.53 -6.52 0.54
N PRO A 42 -15.67 -5.91 0.75
CA PRO A 42 -16.71 -6.35 1.69
C PRO A 42 -17.49 -7.56 1.19
N ASP A 43 -18.04 -8.33 2.11
CA ASP A 43 -19.06 -9.35 1.83
C ASP A 43 -20.43 -8.88 2.35
N GLN A 44 -21.48 -9.07 1.55
CA GLN A 44 -22.83 -8.57 1.89
C GLN A 44 -23.43 -9.20 3.16
N MET A 45 -23.03 -10.43 3.49
CA MET A 45 -23.53 -11.15 4.66
C MET A 45 -22.56 -11.05 5.83
N PHE A 46 -21.28 -11.33 5.61
CA PHE A 46 -20.33 -11.53 6.70
C PHE A 46 -19.80 -10.22 7.26
N THR A 47 -19.55 -9.20 6.43
CA THR A 47 -19.01 -7.93 6.94
C THR A 47 -19.95 -7.23 7.92
N PRO A 48 -21.29 -7.13 7.70
CA PRO A 48 -22.20 -6.56 8.69
C PRO A 48 -22.20 -7.35 10.02
N LEU A 49 -22.22 -8.68 9.96
CA LEU A 49 -22.17 -9.52 11.16
C LEU A 49 -20.87 -9.34 11.94
N LEU A 50 -19.77 -9.17 11.21
CA LEU A 50 -18.45 -8.88 11.80
C LEU A 50 -18.42 -7.52 12.49
N LEU A 51 -19.01 -6.49 11.89
CA LEU A 51 -19.11 -5.15 12.49
C LEU A 51 -19.93 -5.19 13.79
N ASP A 52 -21.05 -5.90 13.82
CA ASP A 52 -21.87 -6.05 15.01
C ASP A 52 -21.15 -6.83 16.12
N LEU A 53 -20.38 -7.85 15.75
CA LEU A 53 -19.54 -8.61 16.66
C LEU A 53 -18.43 -7.72 17.27
N LEU A 54 -17.73 -6.95 16.47
CA LEU A 54 -16.68 -6.02 16.92
C LEU A 54 -17.24 -4.97 17.89
N ASP A 55 -18.42 -4.42 17.58
CA ASP A 55 -19.08 -3.44 18.45
C ASP A 55 -19.43 -4.02 19.82
N GLY A 56 -19.85 -5.29 19.87
CA GLY A 56 -20.14 -5.99 21.12
C GLY A 56 -18.97 -6.01 22.11
N TYR A 57 -17.74 -5.92 21.62
CA TYR A 57 -16.52 -5.87 22.42
C TYR A 57 -15.84 -4.48 22.44
N GLY A 58 -16.47 -3.47 21.83
CA GLY A 58 -15.87 -2.14 21.68
C GLY A 58 -14.58 -2.15 20.81
N ALA A 59 -14.38 -3.22 20.05
CA ALA A 59 -13.20 -3.42 19.21
C ALA A 59 -13.24 -2.53 17.96
N LYS A 60 -12.07 -2.04 17.54
CA LYS A 60 -11.91 -1.33 16.27
C LYS A 60 -10.92 -2.05 15.39
N ALA A 61 -11.21 -2.12 14.09
CA ALA A 61 -10.47 -2.89 13.11
C ALA A 61 -10.15 -2.07 11.85
N SER A 62 -9.29 -2.60 10.99
CA SER A 62 -9.00 -2.02 9.68
C SER A 62 -9.42 -2.98 8.59
N PHE A 63 -10.11 -2.45 7.58
CA PHE A 63 -10.63 -3.22 6.45
C PHE A 63 -9.89 -2.81 5.18
N PHE A 64 -9.45 -3.81 4.42
CA PHE A 64 -8.79 -3.63 3.13
C PHE A 64 -9.66 -4.24 2.03
N PRO A 65 -10.69 -3.51 1.56
CA PRO A 65 -11.58 -4.00 0.53
C PRO A 65 -10.90 -4.06 -0.84
N LEU A 66 -11.32 -5.01 -1.67
CA LEU A 66 -11.07 -4.98 -3.10
C LEU A 66 -11.98 -3.96 -3.77
N GLY A 67 -11.42 -3.11 -4.64
CA GLY A 67 -12.19 -2.11 -5.36
C GLY A 67 -13.38 -2.72 -6.13
N ARG A 68 -13.18 -3.86 -6.80
CA ARG A 68 -14.25 -4.57 -7.52
C ARG A 68 -15.41 -5.06 -6.66
N ASN A 69 -15.25 -5.13 -5.34
CA ASN A 69 -16.30 -5.55 -4.41
C ASN A 69 -17.09 -4.35 -3.85
N LEU A 70 -16.56 -3.14 -4.00
CA LEU A 70 -17.27 -1.90 -3.68
C LEU A 70 -18.35 -1.63 -4.74
N GLU A 71 -19.29 -0.75 -4.47
CA GLU A 71 -20.47 -0.39 -5.27
C GLU A 71 -21.43 -1.54 -5.60
N PRO A 72 -21.01 -2.67 -6.25
CA PRO A 72 -21.97 -3.74 -6.50
C PRO A 72 -22.44 -4.48 -5.24
N ARG A 73 -21.66 -4.38 -4.14
CA ARG A 73 -21.98 -5.06 -2.87
C ARG A 73 -22.23 -4.11 -1.73
N TRP A 74 -21.47 -3.01 -1.67
CA TRP A 74 -21.54 -1.99 -0.65
C TRP A 74 -21.58 -0.61 -1.28
N GLY A 75 -22.59 0.19 -0.89
CA GLY A 75 -22.71 1.60 -1.26
C GLY A 75 -22.10 2.53 -0.20
N GLY A 76 -22.42 3.80 -0.35
CA GLY A 76 -21.92 4.83 0.57
C GLY A 76 -22.43 4.64 1.99
N ASP A 77 -23.68 4.20 2.17
CA ASP A 77 -24.29 4.06 3.50
C ASP A 77 -23.56 2.99 4.33
N GLU A 78 -23.21 1.84 3.75
CA GLU A 78 -22.49 0.77 4.42
C GLU A 78 -21.05 1.15 4.76
N VAL A 79 -20.37 1.84 3.86
CA VAL A 79 -19.00 2.33 4.12
C VAL A 79 -19.00 3.41 5.20
N GLN A 80 -20.00 4.32 5.19
CA GLN A 80 -20.15 5.34 6.22
C GLN A 80 -20.54 4.71 7.58
N ASP A 81 -21.35 3.66 7.62
CA ASP A 81 -21.65 2.91 8.85
C ASP A 81 -20.37 2.32 9.46
N LEU A 82 -19.56 1.61 8.67
CA LEU A 82 -18.26 1.08 9.08
C LEU A 82 -17.37 2.17 9.68
N LEU A 83 -17.24 3.31 9.00
CA LEU A 83 -16.42 4.43 9.47
C LEU A 83 -16.99 5.08 10.75
N SER A 84 -18.32 5.23 10.85
CA SER A 84 -18.99 5.82 12.02
C SER A 84 -18.80 4.98 13.28
N ARG A 85 -18.65 3.67 13.12
CA ARG A 85 -18.33 2.72 14.20
C ARG A 85 -16.85 2.80 14.62
N GLY A 86 -16.02 3.62 13.95
CA GLY A 86 -14.61 3.89 14.31
C GLY A 86 -13.62 2.92 13.68
N HIS A 87 -14.03 2.12 12.71
CA HIS A 87 -13.14 1.31 11.90
C HIS A 87 -12.45 2.16 10.83
N THR A 88 -11.41 1.62 10.17
CA THR A 88 -10.69 2.29 9.08
C THR A 88 -10.76 1.48 7.79
N VAL A 89 -10.60 2.19 6.66
CA VAL A 89 -10.58 1.58 5.33
C VAL A 89 -9.24 1.88 4.67
N GLY A 90 -8.53 0.83 4.26
CA GLY A 90 -7.35 0.87 3.40
C GLY A 90 -7.68 0.37 1.99
N ASN A 91 -6.67 0.31 1.11
CA ASN A 91 -6.80 -0.17 -0.26
C ASN A 91 -6.18 -1.58 -0.39
N HIS A 92 -6.91 -2.54 -0.98
CA HIS A 92 -6.39 -3.89 -1.26
C HIS A 92 -6.36 -4.19 -2.76
N SER A 93 -6.03 -3.20 -3.60
CA SER A 93 -6.10 -3.26 -5.06
C SER A 93 -7.54 -3.24 -5.64
N LEU A 94 -7.62 -3.16 -6.93
CA LEU A 94 -8.90 -3.27 -7.65
C LEU A 94 -9.35 -4.73 -7.77
N ASP A 95 -8.46 -5.63 -8.24
CA ASP A 95 -8.80 -6.98 -8.71
C ASP A 95 -8.04 -8.12 -8.01
N HIS A 96 -7.25 -7.83 -6.97
CA HIS A 96 -6.41 -8.82 -6.27
C HIS A 96 -5.36 -9.47 -7.16
N ARG A 97 -4.75 -8.73 -8.07
CA ARG A 97 -3.64 -9.21 -8.89
C ARG A 97 -2.32 -9.11 -8.13
N ARG A 98 -1.37 -9.97 -8.47
CA ARG A 98 -0.01 -9.93 -7.95
C ARG A 98 0.69 -8.70 -8.52
N MET A 99 0.99 -7.71 -7.68
CA MET A 99 1.48 -6.40 -8.13
C MET A 99 2.91 -6.45 -8.65
N THR A 100 3.74 -7.33 -8.12
CA THR A 100 5.12 -7.53 -8.59
C THR A 100 5.20 -8.10 -10.01
N ASP A 101 4.12 -8.73 -10.51
CA ASP A 101 4.01 -9.19 -11.90
C ASP A 101 3.48 -8.12 -12.86
N MET A 102 3.15 -6.92 -12.33
CA MET A 102 2.54 -5.84 -13.12
C MET A 102 3.59 -4.79 -13.47
N HIS A 103 3.38 -4.14 -14.62
CA HIS A 103 4.16 -2.93 -14.93
C HIS A 103 3.80 -1.80 -13.93
N PRO A 104 4.74 -0.96 -13.49
CA PRO A 104 4.49 0.08 -12.49
C PRO A 104 3.30 0.99 -12.78
N TRP A 105 3.11 1.42 -14.04
CA TRP A 105 1.93 2.20 -14.40
C TRP A 105 0.61 1.43 -14.19
N ALA A 106 0.62 0.09 -14.39
CA ALA A 106 -0.56 -0.73 -14.15
C ALA A 106 -0.84 -0.91 -12.65
N VAL A 107 0.21 -0.94 -11.80
CA VAL A 107 0.07 -0.86 -10.35
C VAL A 107 -0.54 0.48 -9.94
N ALA A 108 -0.04 1.59 -10.52
CA ALA A 108 -0.57 2.92 -10.25
C ALA A 108 -2.05 3.03 -10.64
N ALA A 109 -2.43 2.57 -11.83
CA ALA A 109 -3.81 2.59 -12.31
C ALA A 109 -4.74 1.73 -11.45
N ASP A 110 -4.29 0.54 -11.02
CA ASP A 110 -5.05 -0.37 -10.16
C ASP A 110 -5.32 0.27 -8.79
N LEU A 111 -4.26 0.74 -8.12
CA LEU A 111 -4.35 1.38 -6.82
C LEU A 111 -5.14 2.71 -6.86
N ASP A 112 -4.96 3.52 -7.90
CA ASP A 112 -5.68 4.78 -8.04
C ASP A 112 -7.17 4.56 -8.29
N THR A 113 -7.52 3.63 -9.16
CA THR A 113 -8.93 3.27 -9.42
C THR A 113 -9.62 2.75 -8.15
N ALA A 114 -8.98 1.84 -7.41
CA ALA A 114 -9.52 1.36 -6.13
C ALA A 114 -9.64 2.48 -5.11
N SER A 115 -8.64 3.38 -5.03
CA SER A 115 -8.69 4.55 -4.14
C SER A 115 -9.80 5.52 -4.51
N ALA A 116 -10.08 5.72 -5.80
CA ALA A 116 -11.18 6.57 -6.27
C ALA A 116 -12.55 6.00 -5.89
N LEU A 117 -12.73 4.68 -6.00
CA LEU A 117 -13.94 4.00 -5.53
C LEU A 117 -14.12 4.15 -4.02
N ILE A 118 -13.05 3.95 -3.23
CA ILE A 118 -13.09 4.19 -1.78
C ILE A 118 -13.46 5.66 -1.50
N GLN A 119 -12.85 6.60 -2.21
CA GLN A 119 -13.13 8.03 -2.03
C GLN A 119 -14.59 8.39 -2.32
N SER A 120 -15.17 7.82 -3.38
CA SER A 120 -16.57 8.08 -3.74
C SER A 120 -17.55 7.68 -2.62
N LEU A 121 -17.23 6.63 -1.86
CA LEU A 121 -18.07 6.06 -0.81
C LEU A 121 -17.70 6.60 0.58
N ALA A 122 -16.41 6.74 0.87
CA ALA A 122 -15.90 7.16 2.18
C ALA A 122 -15.78 8.69 2.33
N GLY A 123 -15.67 9.43 1.22
CA GLY A 123 -15.44 10.87 1.22
C GLY A 123 -13.95 11.26 1.37
N PHE A 124 -13.04 10.31 1.37
CA PHE A 124 -11.58 10.53 1.44
C PHE A 124 -10.81 9.39 0.76
N ARG A 125 -9.62 9.66 0.27
CA ARG A 125 -8.72 8.62 -0.23
C ARG A 125 -8.08 7.86 0.93
N PRO A 126 -7.85 6.52 0.78
CA PRO A 126 -7.19 5.74 1.82
C PRO A 126 -5.75 6.22 2.04
N ALA A 127 -5.31 6.20 3.30
CA ALA A 127 -3.94 6.55 3.67
C ALA A 127 -3.00 5.34 3.74
N CYS A 128 -3.54 4.13 3.62
CA CYS A 128 -2.80 2.88 3.65
C CYS A 128 -3.28 1.92 2.56
N PHE A 129 -2.39 1.01 2.17
CA PHE A 129 -2.75 -0.12 1.33
C PHE A 129 -2.13 -1.40 1.86
N ARG A 130 -2.64 -2.53 1.41
CA ARG A 130 -2.03 -3.84 1.62
C ARG A 130 -1.90 -4.53 0.26
N ALA A 131 -0.69 -4.97 -0.06
CA ALA A 131 -0.45 -5.67 -1.32
C ALA A 131 -1.15 -7.05 -1.30
N PRO A 132 -1.87 -7.44 -2.37
CA PRO A 132 -2.39 -8.79 -2.53
C PRO A 132 -1.31 -9.85 -2.32
N TYR A 133 -1.64 -10.90 -1.57
CA TYR A 133 -0.70 -11.98 -1.19
C TYR A 133 0.47 -11.56 -0.31
N GLY A 134 0.52 -10.30 0.16
CA GLY A 134 1.70 -9.71 0.78
C GLY A 134 2.87 -9.52 -0.18
N ASP A 135 2.63 -9.60 -1.48
CA ASP A 135 3.65 -9.58 -2.52
C ASP A 135 3.90 -8.17 -3.01
N HIS A 136 4.96 -7.56 -2.51
CA HIS A 136 5.37 -6.20 -2.83
C HIS A 136 6.90 -6.12 -2.94
N ASP A 137 7.37 -5.09 -3.61
CA ASP A 137 8.77 -4.71 -3.72
C ASP A 137 8.91 -3.19 -3.59
N ASP A 138 10.14 -2.70 -3.63
CA ASP A 138 10.44 -1.26 -3.52
C ASP A 138 9.69 -0.42 -4.56
N LEU A 139 9.40 -0.99 -5.73
CA LEU A 139 8.70 -0.30 -6.81
C LEU A 139 7.20 -0.19 -6.52
N VAL A 140 6.56 -1.25 -6.06
CA VAL A 140 5.17 -1.24 -5.61
C VAL A 140 4.98 -0.24 -4.47
N ASP A 141 5.89 -0.26 -3.49
CA ASP A 141 5.85 0.64 -2.34
C ASP A 141 6.06 2.11 -2.74
N LEU A 142 6.95 2.37 -3.71
CA LEU A 142 7.18 3.70 -4.25
C LEU A 142 5.93 4.23 -4.97
N VAL A 143 5.28 3.39 -5.79
CA VAL A 143 4.02 3.75 -6.48
C VAL A 143 2.93 4.06 -5.46
N ALA A 144 2.73 3.21 -4.47
CA ALA A 144 1.73 3.45 -3.43
C ALA A 144 2.01 4.73 -2.63
N SER A 145 3.29 4.97 -2.30
CA SER A 145 3.73 6.19 -1.61
C SER A 145 3.47 7.45 -2.46
N SER A 146 3.66 7.38 -3.77
CA SER A 146 3.34 8.50 -4.69
C SER A 146 1.85 8.82 -4.72
N LEU A 147 0.99 7.82 -4.46
CA LEU A 147 -0.45 7.96 -4.30
C LEU A 147 -0.88 8.33 -2.85
N GLY A 148 0.09 8.59 -1.97
CA GLY A 148 -0.14 9.01 -0.59
C GLY A 148 -0.50 7.89 0.38
N MET A 149 -0.23 6.63 0.03
CA MET A 149 -0.49 5.46 0.85
C MET A 149 0.79 4.86 1.43
N VAL A 150 0.71 4.29 2.63
CA VAL A 150 1.76 3.46 3.19
C VAL A 150 1.35 1.99 3.14
N HIS A 151 2.31 1.09 2.91
CA HIS A 151 2.06 -0.34 2.95
C HIS A 151 1.87 -0.81 4.41
N VAL A 152 0.85 -1.63 4.64
CA VAL A 152 0.55 -2.25 5.93
C VAL A 152 0.54 -3.77 5.77
N GLY A 153 1.59 -4.42 6.26
CA GLY A 153 1.69 -5.88 6.34
C GLY A 153 0.93 -6.46 7.54
N TRP A 154 1.36 -7.62 8.00
CA TRP A 154 0.85 -8.30 9.19
C TRP A 154 1.98 -8.98 9.97
N THR A 155 1.73 -9.26 11.24
CA THR A 155 2.67 -9.97 12.13
C THR A 155 2.17 -11.38 12.46
N ALA A 156 0.89 -11.66 12.23
CA ALA A 156 0.30 -12.98 12.43
C ALA A 156 -0.71 -13.29 11.31
N ASP A 157 -0.53 -14.44 10.66
CA ASP A 157 -1.41 -15.00 9.64
C ASP A 157 -1.90 -16.39 10.08
N PRO A 158 -3.11 -16.50 10.62
CA PRO A 158 -3.67 -17.78 11.05
C PRO A 158 -4.10 -18.67 9.88
N GLN A 159 -4.07 -18.17 8.66
CA GLN A 159 -4.48 -18.85 7.42
C GLN A 159 -5.90 -19.45 7.51
N GLU A 160 -6.84 -18.70 8.12
CA GLU A 160 -8.21 -19.16 8.32
C GLU A 160 -8.94 -19.47 7.01
N TRP A 161 -8.45 -18.91 5.90
CA TRP A 161 -8.94 -19.21 4.56
C TRP A 161 -8.70 -20.65 4.09
N ARG A 162 -7.79 -21.40 4.76
CA ARG A 162 -7.53 -22.84 4.56
C ARG A 162 -8.43 -23.75 5.41
N ASP A 163 -9.42 -23.18 6.09
CA ASP A 163 -10.34 -23.91 6.97
C ASP A 163 -9.63 -24.73 8.09
N PRO A 164 -8.69 -24.12 8.83
CA PRO A 164 -8.01 -24.80 9.92
C PRO A 164 -8.93 -25.09 11.11
N TRP A 165 -8.51 -25.97 11.98
CA TRP A 165 -9.21 -26.20 13.23
C TRP A 165 -9.06 -25.02 14.19
N VAL A 166 -10.22 -24.44 14.63
CA VAL A 166 -10.25 -23.20 15.45
C VAL A 166 -9.33 -23.24 16.67
N PRO A 167 -9.27 -24.32 17.49
CA PRO A 167 -8.35 -24.37 18.63
C PRO A 167 -6.86 -24.23 18.24
N VAL A 168 -6.45 -24.67 17.07
CA VAL A 168 -5.08 -24.49 16.57
C VAL A 168 -4.83 -23.02 16.23
N VAL A 169 -5.79 -22.37 15.58
CA VAL A 169 -5.72 -20.92 15.29
C VAL A 169 -5.62 -20.11 16.58
N LEU A 170 -6.44 -20.42 17.57
CA LEU A 170 -6.42 -19.72 18.86
C LEU A 170 -5.10 -19.93 19.60
N ALA A 171 -4.57 -21.17 19.61
CA ALA A 171 -3.27 -21.45 20.21
C ALA A 171 -2.15 -20.67 19.53
N TYR A 172 -2.15 -20.62 18.20
CA TYR A 172 -1.20 -19.85 17.41
C TYR A 172 -1.31 -18.35 17.76
N LEU A 173 -2.48 -17.72 17.58
CA LEU A 173 -2.67 -16.29 17.84
C LEU A 173 -2.40 -15.91 19.31
N THR A 174 -2.67 -16.82 20.25
CA THR A 174 -2.37 -16.61 21.68
C THR A 174 -0.86 -16.66 21.94
N GLY A 175 -0.14 -17.54 21.24
CA GLY A 175 1.33 -17.67 21.34
C GLY A 175 2.07 -16.51 20.69
N GLU A 176 1.61 -16.06 19.54
CA GLU A 176 2.25 -15.02 18.74
C GLU A 176 1.83 -13.57 19.10
N ARG A 177 0.82 -13.42 19.98
CA ARG A 177 0.37 -12.09 20.35
C ARG A 177 1.44 -11.32 21.12
N HIS A 178 1.68 -10.12 20.67
CA HIS A 178 2.49 -9.10 21.38
C HIS A 178 1.83 -7.74 21.19
N ASP A 179 2.26 -6.77 21.94
CA ASP A 179 1.76 -5.39 21.80
C ASP A 179 2.03 -4.88 20.38
N GLY A 180 0.98 -4.40 19.73
CA GLY A 180 1.03 -3.95 18.34
C GLY A 180 0.89 -5.05 17.27
N SER A 181 0.59 -6.31 17.66
CA SER A 181 0.35 -7.38 16.67
C SER A 181 -0.72 -6.98 15.66
N VAL A 182 -0.42 -7.16 14.37
CA VAL A 182 -1.36 -7.01 13.25
C VAL A 182 -1.77 -8.39 12.77
N ILE A 183 -3.04 -8.74 12.94
CA ILE A 183 -3.58 -10.06 12.58
C ILE A 183 -4.28 -9.96 11.23
N LEU A 184 -3.85 -10.76 10.26
CA LEU A 184 -4.48 -10.90 8.96
C LEU A 184 -5.66 -11.86 9.03
N LEU A 185 -6.82 -11.42 8.55
CA LEU A 185 -8.05 -12.20 8.42
C LEU A 185 -8.78 -11.79 7.13
N HIS A 186 -9.83 -12.55 6.77
CA HIS A 186 -10.67 -12.24 5.61
C HIS A 186 -12.15 -12.29 6.01
N ASP A 187 -12.94 -11.27 5.69
CA ASP A 187 -14.33 -11.10 6.14
C ASP A 187 -15.39 -11.88 5.31
N ARG A 188 -15.08 -13.09 4.85
CA ARG A 188 -15.86 -13.81 3.83
C ARG A 188 -16.41 -15.17 4.24
N LYS A 189 -16.25 -15.59 5.52
CA LYS A 189 -16.60 -16.95 5.98
C LYS A 189 -17.17 -16.98 7.39
N TRP A 190 -18.04 -17.95 7.65
CA TRP A 190 -18.50 -18.28 9.01
C TRP A 190 -17.33 -18.63 9.95
N LEU A 191 -16.31 -19.28 9.42
CA LEU A 191 -15.13 -19.66 10.22
C LEU A 191 -14.42 -18.41 10.75
N THR A 192 -14.29 -17.35 9.94
CA THR A 192 -13.69 -16.09 10.40
C THR A 192 -14.51 -15.47 11.53
N LEU A 193 -15.83 -15.42 11.42
CA LEU A 193 -16.69 -14.92 12.53
C LEU A 193 -16.46 -15.74 13.80
N HIS A 194 -16.40 -17.06 13.70
CA HIS A 194 -16.15 -17.92 14.85
C HIS A 194 -14.75 -17.66 15.47
N ILE A 195 -13.71 -17.61 14.65
CA ILE A 195 -12.34 -17.29 15.11
C ILE A 195 -12.29 -15.91 15.78
N VAL A 196 -12.89 -14.89 15.17
CA VAL A 196 -12.92 -13.53 15.72
C VAL A 196 -13.66 -13.51 17.06
N THR A 197 -14.77 -14.23 17.21
CA THR A 197 -15.51 -14.34 18.49
C THR A 197 -14.57 -14.85 19.58
N GLU A 198 -13.92 -15.98 19.35
CA GLU A 198 -13.01 -16.62 20.32
C GLU A 198 -11.79 -15.72 20.63
N VAL A 199 -11.24 -15.04 19.63
CA VAL A 199 -10.12 -14.10 19.82
C VAL A 199 -10.57 -12.90 20.66
N LEU A 200 -11.74 -12.32 20.35
CA LEU A 200 -12.28 -11.21 21.13
C LEU A 200 -12.52 -11.60 22.57
N GLU A 201 -13.11 -12.77 22.83
CA GLU A 201 -13.35 -13.29 24.18
C GLU A 201 -12.05 -13.51 24.94
N ALA A 202 -11.14 -14.30 24.36
CA ALA A 202 -9.89 -14.70 25.03
C ALA A 202 -8.97 -13.50 25.29
N PHE A 203 -8.84 -12.59 24.32
CA PHE A 203 -7.93 -11.46 24.43
C PHE A 203 -8.50 -10.37 25.33
N SER A 204 -9.81 -10.08 25.24
CA SER A 204 -10.47 -9.14 26.16
C SER A 204 -10.40 -9.62 27.62
N ALA A 205 -10.63 -10.92 27.86
CA ALA A 205 -10.51 -11.51 29.19
C ALA A 205 -9.05 -11.40 29.74
N ALA A 206 -8.06 -11.37 28.86
CA ALA A 206 -6.65 -11.16 29.21
C ALA A 206 -6.25 -9.66 29.24
N GLY A 207 -7.18 -8.73 29.10
CA GLY A 207 -6.97 -7.28 29.20
C GLY A 207 -6.44 -6.64 27.92
N TRP A 208 -6.45 -7.33 26.79
CA TRP A 208 -6.05 -6.77 25.51
C TRP A 208 -7.14 -5.85 24.93
N ARG A 209 -6.71 -4.83 24.19
CA ARG A 209 -7.56 -3.90 23.47
C ARG A 209 -7.40 -4.10 21.97
N PHE A 210 -8.46 -3.77 21.23
CA PHE A 210 -8.49 -3.89 19.79
C PHE A 210 -8.64 -2.52 19.17
N GLU A 211 -7.64 -2.08 18.43
CA GLU A 211 -7.63 -0.78 17.78
C GLU A 211 -7.38 -0.91 16.28
N ALA A 212 -7.98 0.01 15.50
CA ALA A 212 -7.66 0.11 14.09
C ALA A 212 -6.20 0.54 13.88
N VAL A 213 -5.57 0.07 12.80
CA VAL A 213 -4.18 0.44 12.44
C VAL A 213 -4.08 1.95 12.28
N ALA A 214 -3.18 2.57 13.03
CA ALA A 214 -3.05 4.03 13.06
C ALA A 214 -2.68 4.64 11.69
N ALA A 215 -1.89 3.94 10.89
CA ALA A 215 -1.51 4.36 9.53
C ALA A 215 -2.70 4.48 8.58
N CYS A 216 -3.78 3.72 8.82
CA CYS A 216 -5.01 3.76 8.03
C CYS A 216 -6.02 4.83 8.48
N ARG A 217 -5.73 5.54 9.58
CA ARG A 217 -6.58 6.65 10.02
C ARG A 217 -6.35 7.87 9.14
N SER A 218 -7.42 8.38 8.56
CA SER A 218 -7.42 9.69 7.92
C SER A 218 -7.80 10.74 8.96
N ASP A 219 -6.82 11.41 9.55
CA ASP A 219 -7.05 12.58 10.39
C ASP A 219 -7.47 13.79 9.54
N GLY A 220 -8.16 14.76 10.17
CA GLY A 220 -8.74 15.92 9.48
C GLY A 220 -7.74 16.70 8.63
N GLN A 221 -6.49 16.85 9.09
CA GLN A 221 -5.43 17.55 8.34
C GLN A 221 -4.97 16.78 7.08
N ARG A 222 -5.04 15.46 7.07
CA ARG A 222 -4.84 14.64 5.86
C ARG A 222 -6.09 14.66 4.98
N ARG A 223 -7.28 14.68 5.58
CA ARG A 223 -8.55 14.84 4.85
C ARG A 223 -8.55 16.10 4.01
N ASP A 224 -8.13 17.24 4.57
CA ASP A 224 -8.13 18.52 3.85
C ASP A 224 -7.13 18.56 2.70
N ARG A 225 -5.98 17.90 2.84
CA ARG A 225 -4.98 17.83 1.75
C ARG A 225 -5.34 16.82 0.65
N MET A 226 -6.08 15.76 0.99
CA MET A 226 -6.50 14.73 0.04
C MET A 226 -7.90 14.99 -0.53
N ALA A 227 -8.79 15.63 0.21
CA ALA A 227 -10.13 15.98 -0.26
C ALA A 227 -10.13 17.04 -1.38
N THR A 228 -9.02 17.77 -1.55
CA THR A 228 -8.84 18.70 -2.67
C THR A 228 -8.28 18.05 -3.93
N ARG A 229 -7.90 16.75 -3.87
CA ARG A 229 -7.41 15.99 -5.02
C ARG A 229 -8.50 15.04 -5.48
N GLY A 230 -9.09 15.32 -6.62
CA GLY A 230 -9.98 14.39 -7.31
C GLY A 230 -9.20 13.15 -7.81
N PRO A 231 -9.91 12.08 -8.23
CA PRO A 231 -9.28 10.97 -8.94
C PRO A 231 -8.53 11.53 -10.16
N GLY A 232 -7.25 11.21 -10.30
CA GLY A 232 -6.45 11.65 -11.43
C GLY A 232 -5.88 13.08 -11.36
N ASP A 233 -6.08 13.82 -10.24
CA ASP A 233 -5.63 15.22 -10.14
C ASP A 233 -4.11 15.40 -10.20
N VAL A 234 -3.33 14.35 -10.02
CA VAL A 234 -1.86 14.42 -10.02
C VAL A 234 -1.28 13.22 -10.76
N PRO A 235 -0.51 13.43 -11.84
CA PRO A 235 0.17 12.34 -12.50
C PRO A 235 1.19 11.68 -11.55
N VAL A 236 1.40 10.38 -11.71
CA VAL A 236 2.42 9.60 -11.01
C VAL A 236 3.41 9.05 -12.01
N GLY A 237 4.67 8.86 -11.59
CA GLY A 237 5.67 8.32 -12.51
C GLY A 237 7.02 8.10 -11.85
N LEU A 238 7.89 7.42 -12.57
CA LEU A 238 9.24 7.10 -12.16
C LEU A 238 10.21 7.21 -13.33
N VAL A 239 11.40 7.75 -13.07
CA VAL A 239 12.54 7.65 -13.97
C VAL A 239 13.32 6.39 -13.61
N GLU A 240 13.31 5.42 -14.53
CA GLU A 240 13.95 4.12 -14.32
C GLU A 240 15.44 4.15 -14.67
N ARG A 241 15.80 4.96 -15.67
CA ARG A 241 17.19 5.02 -16.13
C ARG A 241 17.57 6.39 -16.69
N VAL A 242 18.75 6.85 -16.32
CA VAL A 242 19.39 8.07 -16.88
C VAL A 242 20.82 7.73 -17.26
N TRP A 243 21.19 7.92 -18.52
CA TRP A 243 22.57 7.66 -18.99
C TRP A 243 23.01 8.69 -20.02
N SER A 244 24.30 8.85 -20.18
CA SER A 244 24.89 9.71 -21.20
C SER A 244 25.56 8.87 -22.29
N SER A 245 25.24 9.16 -23.57
CA SER A 245 25.94 8.64 -24.72
C SER A 245 25.95 9.67 -25.84
N ASP A 246 27.05 9.69 -26.63
CA ASP A 246 27.20 10.58 -27.80
C ASP A 246 26.96 12.07 -27.52
N GLY A 247 27.27 12.53 -26.32
CA GLY A 247 27.09 13.94 -25.90
C GLY A 247 25.62 14.30 -25.54
N ALA A 248 24.73 13.33 -25.51
CA ALA A 248 23.35 13.52 -25.09
C ALA A 248 23.05 12.76 -23.80
N VAL A 249 22.09 13.23 -23.03
CA VAL A 249 21.50 12.53 -21.88
C VAL A 249 20.23 11.83 -22.33
N HIS A 250 20.16 10.55 -22.07
CA HIS A 250 19.01 9.70 -22.35
C HIS A 250 18.29 9.38 -21.04
N LEU A 251 16.98 9.41 -21.09
CA LEU A 251 16.11 9.11 -19.95
C LEU A 251 15.02 8.12 -20.40
N SER A 252 14.73 7.16 -19.56
CA SER A 252 13.56 6.30 -19.73
C SER A 252 12.84 6.14 -18.41
N GLY A 253 11.54 5.90 -18.48
CA GLY A 253 10.69 5.71 -17.34
C GLY A 253 9.25 5.60 -17.76
N TRP A 254 8.36 5.71 -16.80
CA TRP A 254 6.93 5.73 -17.04
C TRP A 254 6.26 6.89 -16.29
N ALA A 255 5.13 7.36 -16.80
CA ALA A 255 4.27 8.31 -16.11
C ALA A 255 2.82 8.06 -16.52
N PHE A 256 1.94 8.11 -15.54
CA PHE A 256 0.52 7.85 -15.66
C PHE A 256 -0.29 9.01 -15.07
N ASP A 257 -1.34 9.40 -15.78
CA ASP A 257 -2.35 10.36 -15.32
C ASP A 257 -3.72 9.73 -15.60
N ALA A 258 -4.52 9.54 -14.55
CA ALA A 258 -5.84 8.90 -14.67
C ALA A 258 -6.83 9.70 -15.53
N ASP A 259 -6.60 11.00 -15.71
CA ASP A 259 -7.40 11.87 -16.58
C ASP A 259 -7.14 11.61 -18.08
N LEU A 260 -6.06 10.89 -18.40
CA LEU A 260 -5.68 10.53 -19.77
C LEU A 260 -5.94 9.05 -20.02
N ALA A 261 -7.00 8.73 -20.76
CA ALA A 261 -7.40 7.35 -21.08
C ALA A 261 -6.37 6.60 -21.95
N VAL A 262 -5.48 7.31 -22.64
CA VAL A 262 -4.41 6.76 -23.49
C VAL A 262 -3.23 7.70 -23.38
N GLY A 263 -2.00 7.20 -23.37
CA GLY A 263 -0.76 7.96 -23.22
C GLY A 263 -0.72 9.31 -23.94
N GLY A 264 0.27 10.09 -23.71
CA GLY A 264 0.41 11.46 -24.22
C GLY A 264 0.65 12.48 -23.12
N LEU A 265 0.89 12.00 -21.88
CA LEU A 265 1.32 12.84 -20.79
C LEU A 265 2.65 13.50 -21.12
N GLU A 266 2.71 14.83 -21.04
CA GLU A 266 3.93 15.58 -21.34
C GLU A 266 4.96 15.40 -20.24
N ILE A 267 6.20 15.10 -20.63
CA ILE A 267 7.36 15.02 -19.72
C ILE A 267 8.17 16.31 -19.86
N LEU A 268 8.20 17.08 -18.80
CA LEU A 268 9.01 18.29 -18.68
C LEU A 268 10.39 17.91 -18.13
N VAL A 269 11.43 18.36 -18.79
CA VAL A 269 12.82 18.13 -18.37
C VAL A 269 13.51 19.47 -18.15
N ALA A 270 14.12 19.66 -16.99
CA ALA A 270 14.96 20.80 -16.70
C ALA A 270 16.43 20.37 -16.60
N THR A 271 17.27 21.12 -17.27
CA THR A 271 18.73 21.04 -17.21
C THR A 271 19.31 22.35 -16.75
N ALA A 272 20.63 22.46 -16.68
CA ALA A 272 21.32 23.73 -16.44
C ALA A 272 20.97 24.84 -17.48
N ALA A 273 20.52 24.43 -18.68
CA ALA A 273 20.08 25.35 -19.74
C ALA A 273 18.62 25.84 -19.58
N GLY A 274 17.86 25.28 -18.65
CA GLY A 274 16.46 25.63 -18.35
C GLY A 274 15.46 24.50 -18.63
N PRO A 275 14.18 24.70 -18.31
CA PRO A 275 13.14 23.70 -18.52
C PRO A 275 12.72 23.62 -19.99
N THR A 276 12.52 22.41 -20.49
CA THR A 276 12.05 22.13 -21.86
C THR A 276 11.06 20.97 -21.83
N VAL A 277 9.97 21.04 -22.59
CA VAL A 277 9.09 19.88 -22.83
C VAL A 277 9.74 19.03 -23.90
N LEU A 278 10.16 17.82 -23.56
CA LEU A 278 10.96 16.99 -24.46
C LEU A 278 10.31 15.68 -24.87
N GLY A 279 9.16 15.32 -24.30
CA GLY A 279 8.57 14.05 -24.62
C GLY A 279 7.12 13.93 -24.17
N ALA A 280 6.50 12.85 -24.62
CA ALA A 280 5.21 12.41 -24.13
C ALA A 280 5.26 10.90 -23.91
N THR A 281 4.43 10.40 -23.01
CA THR A 281 4.28 8.96 -22.80
C THR A 281 3.66 8.30 -24.04
N SER A 282 4.07 7.06 -24.30
CA SER A 282 3.42 6.21 -25.31
C SER A 282 2.06 5.69 -24.82
N GLY A 283 1.36 4.92 -25.66
CA GLY A 283 0.13 4.24 -25.26
C GLY A 283 0.26 3.29 -24.07
N ASP A 284 1.48 2.86 -23.77
CA ASP A 284 1.83 2.02 -22.61
C ASP A 284 2.33 2.85 -21.40
N HIS A 285 2.13 4.17 -21.44
CA HIS A 285 2.57 5.13 -20.41
C HIS A 285 4.10 5.25 -20.21
N ASP A 286 4.90 4.55 -21.02
CA ASP A 286 6.34 4.66 -21.00
C ASP A 286 6.82 5.91 -21.74
N PHE A 287 7.91 6.49 -21.31
CA PHE A 287 8.60 7.56 -22.02
C PHE A 287 10.08 7.24 -22.28
N ARG A 288 10.58 7.75 -23.40
CA ARG A 288 12.01 7.85 -23.68
C ARG A 288 12.30 9.26 -24.19
N VAL A 289 13.20 9.93 -23.50
CA VAL A 289 13.56 11.31 -23.79
C VAL A 289 15.07 11.38 -24.04
N ILE A 290 15.45 12.16 -25.04
CA ILE A 290 16.85 12.47 -25.32
C ILE A 290 17.06 13.97 -25.16
N VAL A 291 17.92 14.35 -24.25
CA VAL A 291 18.28 15.75 -24.00
C VAL A 291 19.61 16.02 -24.67
N GLY A 292 19.58 16.76 -25.78
CA GLY A 292 20.82 17.25 -26.41
C GLY A 292 21.47 18.35 -25.54
N ASP A 293 22.76 18.29 -25.40
CA ASP A 293 23.61 19.30 -24.73
C ASP A 293 23.13 19.73 -23.31
N ALA A 294 22.94 18.73 -22.46
CA ALA A 294 22.60 18.96 -21.05
C ALA A 294 23.74 19.60 -20.23
N GLY A 295 24.90 19.86 -20.87
CA GLY A 295 26.13 20.28 -20.19
C GLY A 295 26.80 19.12 -19.44
N PRO A 296 28.12 19.22 -19.20
CA PRO A 296 28.84 18.13 -18.57
C PRO A 296 28.46 17.98 -17.09
N GLY A 297 27.76 16.89 -16.75
CA GLY A 297 27.66 16.38 -15.38
C GLY A 297 26.66 17.08 -14.46
N GLY A 298 25.75 17.92 -14.97
CA GLY A 298 24.68 18.53 -14.17
C GLY A 298 23.51 17.57 -13.94
N PRO A 299 22.72 17.75 -12.85
CA PRO A 299 21.51 16.97 -12.64
C PRO A 299 20.45 17.30 -13.70
N VAL A 300 19.70 16.29 -14.11
CA VAL A 300 18.53 16.41 -14.97
C VAL A 300 17.30 16.16 -14.12
N CYS A 301 16.41 17.14 -14.03
CA CYS A 301 15.19 17.03 -13.24
C CYS A 301 13.99 16.85 -14.18
N LEU A 302 13.06 15.98 -13.79
CA LEU A 302 11.89 15.65 -14.58
C LEU A 302 10.61 15.91 -13.81
N TRP A 303 9.56 16.27 -14.56
CA TRP A 303 8.19 16.38 -14.08
C TRP A 303 7.24 15.76 -15.10
N ALA A 304 6.23 15.05 -14.58
CA ALA A 304 5.06 14.69 -15.36
C ALA A 304 4.07 15.84 -15.29
N ARG A 305 3.68 16.38 -16.43
CA ARG A 305 2.77 17.52 -16.50
C ARG A 305 1.34 17.08 -16.46
N ASN A 306 0.57 17.58 -15.48
CA ASN A 306 -0.85 17.30 -15.37
C ASN A 306 -1.63 17.88 -16.57
N ALA A 307 -2.43 17.04 -17.22
CA ALA A 307 -3.32 17.43 -18.32
C ALA A 307 -4.68 17.96 -17.85
N GLY A 308 -5.01 17.83 -16.55
CA GLY A 308 -6.28 18.20 -15.95
C GLY A 308 -6.48 19.70 -15.75
N ARG A 309 -7.62 20.05 -15.15
CA ARG A 309 -8.03 21.46 -14.92
C ARG A 309 -7.19 22.18 -13.88
N GLU A 310 -6.67 21.49 -12.90
CA GLU A 310 -5.76 22.02 -11.88
C GLU A 310 -4.35 21.50 -12.16
N ARG A 311 -3.50 22.37 -12.70
CA ARG A 311 -2.14 22.02 -13.12
C ARG A 311 -1.21 21.88 -11.90
N HIS A 312 -1.08 20.68 -11.39
CA HIS A 312 -0.04 20.31 -10.45
C HIS A 312 0.89 19.29 -11.10
N ASP A 313 1.99 19.77 -11.66
CA ASP A 313 3.02 18.89 -12.24
C ASP A 313 3.66 18.06 -11.12
N THR A 314 3.82 16.75 -11.35
CA THR A 314 4.46 15.85 -10.39
C THR A 314 5.94 15.76 -10.67
N SER A 315 6.78 16.00 -9.66
CA SER A 315 8.22 15.80 -9.76
C SER A 315 8.54 14.30 -9.82
N LEU A 316 9.23 13.89 -10.87
CA LEU A 316 9.79 12.54 -11.04
C LEU A 316 11.24 12.45 -10.50
N GLY A 317 11.73 13.52 -9.89
CA GLY A 317 13.03 13.60 -9.28
C GLY A 317 14.12 14.27 -10.13
N CYS A 318 15.28 14.46 -9.50
CA CYS A 318 16.48 14.96 -10.16
C CYS A 318 17.55 13.86 -10.13
N HIS A 319 18.13 13.55 -11.28
CA HIS A 319 19.02 12.42 -11.49
C HIS A 319 20.37 12.89 -12.07
N LEU A 320 21.44 12.26 -11.62
CA LEU A 320 22.76 12.42 -12.26
C LEU A 320 22.90 11.35 -13.34
N PRO A 321 23.27 11.73 -14.58
CA PRO A 321 23.46 10.76 -15.65
C PRO A 321 24.63 9.81 -15.34
N GLU A 322 24.39 8.51 -15.45
CA GLU A 322 25.46 7.52 -15.43
C GLU A 322 26.28 7.63 -16.72
N LEU A 323 27.59 7.74 -16.58
CA LEU A 323 28.49 7.68 -17.73
C LEU A 323 28.55 6.22 -18.22
N VAL A 324 27.86 5.94 -19.31
CA VAL A 324 28.05 4.67 -20.02
C VAL A 324 29.31 4.77 -20.85
N ALA A 325 30.38 4.05 -20.48
CA ALA A 325 31.55 3.92 -21.29
C ALA A 325 31.16 3.32 -22.65
N VAL A 326 31.32 4.09 -23.69
CA VAL A 326 31.16 3.57 -25.06
C VAL A 326 32.32 2.61 -25.29
N GLU A 327 32.06 1.31 -25.29
CA GLU A 327 33.00 0.35 -25.85
C GLU A 327 33.18 0.70 -27.35
N GLN A 328 34.32 1.26 -27.70
CA GLN A 328 34.69 1.44 -29.08
C GLN A 328 34.78 0.05 -29.74
N ARG A 329 33.85 -0.26 -30.64
CA ARG A 329 33.97 -1.37 -31.57
C ARG A 329 34.77 -0.95 -32.81
#